data_7c24c6e4df34b20d4dbca122d0d4b72e
#
_entry.id   7c24c6e4df34b20d4dbca122d0d4b72e
#
_cell.length_a   1.000
_cell.length_b   1.000
_cell.length_c   1.000
_cell.angle_alpha   90.00
_cell.angle_beta   90.00
_cell.angle_gamma   90.00
#
_symmetry.space_group_name_H-M   'P 1'
#
loop_
_entity.id
_entity.type
_entity.pdbx_description
1 polymer ?
#
loop_
_entity_poly.entity_id
_entity_poly.type
_entity_poly.pdbx_seq_one_letter_code
_entity_poly.pdbx_strand_id
1 'polypeptide(L)'
;MTLPIQIEAISIARAANAAHYEYLATVRKRTEGIQLDHDLWPRAVEEFREAYAKEDDAFKRYRASDHTAALQQADEERDRLYASLRDTIKAYAKFPIAETAQHAEPLLKVIRNYKISTRENYMKESGLVDYMLQDLLQYERQLNRLGLLIVANQLKAKNDEVRQLLANRNDERSEQVLGELKAARAVSDEAYAAVVFYTNAYFALNPDRREAADLVKRMSEDLDYFRKHAMSNPNANKGKKQDGDEPAQDDTNPAE
;
A
#
# COMPACT_ATOMS: atom_id res chain seq x y z
N MET A 1 -3.81 45.73 10.38
CA MET A 1 -4.97 44.83 10.15
C MET A 1 -4.41 43.43 9.93
N THR A 2 -4.60 42.52 10.87
CA THR A 2 -4.16 41.11 10.71
C THR A 2 -5.19 40.47 9.81
N LEU A 3 -4.71 39.79 8.71
CA LEU A 3 -5.61 39.02 7.85
C LEU A 3 -6.23 37.88 8.66
N PRO A 4 -7.52 37.59 8.47
CA PRO A 4 -8.15 36.48 9.15
C PRO A 4 -7.46 35.15 8.77
N ILE A 5 -7.51 34.17 9.67
CA ILE A 5 -7.04 32.79 9.38
C ILE A 5 -7.80 32.31 8.12
N GLN A 6 -7.07 31.72 7.19
CA GLN A 6 -7.63 31.18 5.95
C GLN A 6 -7.18 29.74 5.77
N ILE A 7 -8.02 28.91 5.11
CA ILE A 7 -7.60 27.61 4.61
C ILE A 7 -6.59 27.87 3.49
N GLU A 8 -5.38 27.32 3.65
CA GLU A 8 -4.32 27.53 2.66
C GLU A 8 -4.67 26.82 1.34
N ALA A 9 -4.53 27.52 0.23
CA ALA A 9 -4.73 26.93 -1.09
C ALA A 9 -3.47 26.13 -1.50
N ILE A 10 -3.46 24.85 -1.22
CA ILE A 10 -2.38 23.95 -1.64
C ILE A 10 -2.89 22.90 -2.64
N SER A 11 -2.03 22.48 -3.54
CA SER A 11 -2.33 21.34 -4.42
C SER A 11 -2.19 20.03 -3.66
N ILE A 12 -3.29 19.29 -3.53
CA ILE A 12 -3.34 17.95 -2.93
C ILE A 12 -3.12 16.84 -3.98
N ALA A 13 -3.02 17.20 -5.27
CA ALA A 13 -2.88 16.26 -6.39
C ALA A 13 -1.65 15.33 -6.30
N ARG A 14 -0.58 15.74 -5.56
CA ARG A 14 0.64 14.96 -5.39
C ARG A 14 0.56 13.89 -4.31
N ALA A 15 -0.49 13.86 -3.52
CA ALA A 15 -0.65 12.86 -2.48
C ALA A 15 -0.88 11.46 -3.09
N ALA A 16 -0.51 10.41 -2.35
CA ALA A 16 -0.86 9.04 -2.70
C ALA A 16 -2.38 8.88 -2.77
N ASN A 17 -2.89 8.02 -3.66
CA ASN A 17 -4.34 7.87 -3.92
C ASN A 17 -5.17 7.67 -2.64
N ALA A 18 -4.71 6.79 -1.74
CA ALA A 18 -5.44 6.54 -0.48
C ALA A 18 -5.44 7.78 0.44
N ALA A 19 -4.32 8.48 0.57
CA ALA A 19 -4.23 9.67 1.41
C ALA A 19 -5.07 10.83 0.86
N HIS A 20 -5.08 11.01 -0.46
CA HIS A 20 -5.93 11.99 -1.13
C HIS A 20 -7.41 11.72 -0.87
N TYR A 21 -7.85 10.48 -1.11
CA TYR A 21 -9.22 10.04 -0.87
C TYR A 21 -9.67 10.28 0.59
N GLU A 22 -8.87 9.88 1.57
CA GLU A 22 -9.16 10.05 3.00
C GLU A 22 -9.23 11.52 3.41
N TYR A 23 -8.38 12.37 2.83
CA TYR A 23 -8.45 13.80 3.08
C TYR A 23 -9.76 14.40 2.56
N LEU A 24 -10.15 14.10 1.32
CA LEU A 24 -11.41 14.58 0.76
C LEU A 24 -12.64 14.01 1.49
N ALA A 25 -12.57 12.76 2.00
CA ALA A 25 -13.59 12.22 2.90
C ALA A 25 -13.76 13.06 4.18
N THR A 26 -12.64 13.52 4.73
CA THR A 26 -12.64 14.42 5.89
C THR A 26 -13.28 15.76 5.56
N VAL A 27 -12.91 16.38 4.43
CA VAL A 27 -13.52 17.63 3.96
C VAL A 27 -15.03 17.49 3.74
N ARG A 28 -15.47 16.38 3.11
CA ARG A 28 -16.90 16.07 2.93
C ARG A 28 -17.62 16.05 4.27
N LYS A 29 -17.03 15.39 5.27
CA LYS A 29 -17.62 15.33 6.62
C LYS A 29 -17.65 16.70 7.32
N ARG A 30 -16.63 17.55 7.09
CA ARG A 30 -16.59 18.91 7.67
C ARG A 30 -17.65 19.83 7.09
N THR A 31 -18.00 19.68 5.82
CA THR A 31 -19.02 20.49 5.13
C THR A 31 -20.44 19.94 5.32
N GLU A 32 -20.61 18.74 5.87
CA GLU A 32 -21.91 18.12 6.11
C GLU A 32 -22.70 18.89 7.18
N GLY A 33 -23.94 19.29 6.83
CA GLY A 33 -24.85 20.04 7.73
C GLY A 33 -24.49 21.52 7.92
N ILE A 34 -23.37 22.02 7.36
CA ILE A 34 -23.02 23.41 7.38
C ILE A 34 -23.83 24.17 6.31
N GLN A 35 -24.32 25.34 6.68
CA GLN A 35 -25.02 26.27 5.78
C GLN A 35 -24.44 27.66 5.96
N LEU A 36 -23.66 28.11 4.98
CA LEU A 36 -23.24 29.49 4.91
C LEU A 36 -24.24 30.24 4.05
N ASP A 37 -24.66 31.43 4.53
CA ASP A 37 -25.60 32.32 3.83
C ASP A 37 -24.90 33.01 2.63
N HIS A 38 -24.69 32.21 1.57
CA HIS A 38 -23.99 32.59 0.34
C HIS A 38 -24.48 31.76 -0.82
N ASP A 39 -24.83 32.43 -1.92
CA ASP A 39 -25.51 31.81 -3.08
C ASP A 39 -24.70 30.69 -3.75
N LEU A 40 -23.35 30.82 -3.78
CA LEU A 40 -22.48 29.91 -4.51
C LEU A 40 -21.85 28.82 -3.61
N TRP A 41 -21.80 29.00 -2.29
CA TRP A 41 -21.20 28.02 -1.39
C TRP A 41 -21.96 26.68 -1.35
N PRO A 42 -23.28 26.63 -1.19
CA PRO A 42 -24.04 25.40 -1.22
C PRO A 42 -23.88 24.63 -2.53
N ARG A 43 -23.80 25.35 -3.65
CA ARG A 43 -23.57 24.80 -4.97
C ARG A 43 -22.17 24.17 -5.06
N ALA A 44 -21.13 24.86 -4.60
CA ALA A 44 -19.77 24.34 -4.60
C ALA A 44 -19.65 23.08 -3.72
N VAL A 45 -20.34 23.01 -2.57
CA VAL A 45 -20.38 21.84 -1.73
C VAL A 45 -21.07 20.66 -2.42
N GLU A 46 -22.16 20.91 -3.14
CA GLU A 46 -22.86 19.84 -3.87
C GLU A 46 -22.02 19.33 -5.05
N GLU A 47 -21.43 20.21 -5.83
CA GLU A 47 -20.50 19.84 -6.90
C GLU A 47 -19.30 19.03 -6.36
N PHE A 48 -18.79 19.40 -5.19
CA PHE A 48 -17.75 18.64 -4.51
C PHE A 48 -18.23 17.24 -4.07
N ARG A 49 -19.45 17.12 -3.54
CA ARG A 49 -20.02 15.82 -3.16
C ARG A 49 -20.18 14.88 -4.34
N GLU A 50 -20.66 15.42 -5.46
CA GLU A 50 -20.79 14.64 -6.70
C GLU A 50 -19.43 14.22 -7.26
N ALA A 51 -18.44 15.11 -7.26
CA ALA A 51 -17.07 14.81 -7.69
C ALA A 51 -16.43 13.75 -6.79
N TYR A 52 -16.55 13.89 -5.47
CA TYR A 52 -16.06 12.91 -4.50
C TYR A 52 -16.73 11.54 -4.69
N ALA A 53 -18.03 11.48 -4.95
CA ALA A 53 -18.72 10.22 -5.21
C ALA A 53 -18.17 9.49 -6.45
N LYS A 54 -17.85 10.24 -7.52
CA LYS A 54 -17.22 9.69 -8.73
C LYS A 54 -15.80 9.18 -8.44
N GLU A 55 -15.04 9.91 -7.62
CA GLU A 55 -13.71 9.47 -7.19
C GLU A 55 -13.80 8.22 -6.31
N ASP A 56 -14.76 8.15 -5.38
CA ASP A 56 -15.01 6.98 -4.54
C ASP A 56 -15.27 5.73 -5.38
N ASP A 57 -16.12 5.83 -6.41
CA ASP A 57 -16.39 4.73 -7.32
C ASP A 57 -15.15 4.32 -8.14
N ALA A 58 -14.37 5.28 -8.64
CA ALA A 58 -13.13 5.01 -9.35
C ALA A 58 -12.06 4.41 -8.42
N PHE A 59 -11.98 4.88 -7.18
CA PHE A 59 -11.05 4.37 -6.19
C PHE A 59 -11.41 2.95 -5.73
N LYS A 60 -12.69 2.62 -5.59
CA LYS A 60 -13.16 1.25 -5.31
C LYS A 60 -12.77 0.30 -6.44
N ARG A 61 -12.97 0.69 -7.70
CA ARG A 61 -12.53 -0.10 -8.87
C ARG A 61 -11.02 -0.26 -8.90
N TYR A 62 -10.28 0.80 -8.63
CA TYR A 62 -8.82 0.77 -8.52
C TYR A 62 -8.36 -0.23 -7.45
N ARG A 63 -8.96 -0.24 -6.28
CA ARG A 63 -8.66 -1.21 -5.20
C ARG A 63 -9.12 -2.63 -5.54
N ALA A 64 -10.28 -2.81 -6.14
CA ALA A 64 -10.82 -4.12 -6.51
C ALA A 64 -9.97 -4.81 -7.58
N SER A 65 -9.34 -4.04 -8.51
CA SER A 65 -8.40 -4.59 -9.48
C SER A 65 -7.11 -5.13 -8.84
N ASP A 66 -6.85 -4.80 -7.56
CA ASP A 66 -5.71 -5.31 -6.81
C ASP A 66 -5.83 -6.79 -6.43
N HIS A 67 -7.05 -7.30 -6.34
CA HIS A 67 -7.34 -8.68 -5.96
C HIS A 67 -8.23 -9.33 -7.00
N THR A 68 -7.66 -9.73 -8.13
CA THR A 68 -8.41 -10.60 -9.01
C THR A 68 -8.61 -11.94 -8.32
N ALA A 69 -9.84 -12.46 -8.31
CA ALA A 69 -10.14 -13.79 -7.73
C ALA A 69 -9.24 -14.88 -8.31
N ALA A 70 -8.87 -14.76 -9.59
CA ALA A 70 -7.94 -15.69 -10.26
C ALA A 70 -6.54 -15.69 -9.65
N LEU A 71 -5.99 -14.49 -9.33
CA LEU A 71 -4.67 -14.39 -8.68
C LEU A 71 -4.69 -15.00 -7.28
N GLN A 72 -5.73 -14.72 -6.51
CA GLN A 72 -5.87 -15.29 -5.17
C GLN A 72 -5.99 -16.81 -5.22
N GLN A 73 -6.80 -17.35 -6.14
CA GLN A 73 -6.95 -18.78 -6.30
C GLN A 73 -5.64 -19.47 -6.71
N ALA A 74 -4.92 -18.90 -7.69
CA ALA A 74 -3.63 -19.43 -8.13
C ALA A 74 -2.59 -19.43 -7.00
N ASP A 75 -2.58 -18.37 -6.19
CA ASP A 75 -1.72 -18.23 -5.02
C ASP A 75 -2.03 -19.28 -3.95
N GLU A 76 -3.29 -19.45 -3.58
CA GLU A 76 -3.72 -20.48 -2.63
C GLU A 76 -3.39 -21.90 -3.08
N GLU A 77 -3.45 -22.18 -4.39
CA GLU A 77 -3.07 -23.46 -4.97
C GLU A 77 -1.54 -23.65 -4.94
N ARG A 78 -0.77 -22.60 -5.25
CA ARG A 78 0.69 -22.59 -5.13
C ARG A 78 1.11 -22.86 -3.68
N ASP A 79 0.50 -22.20 -2.73
CA ASP A 79 0.81 -22.35 -1.30
C ASP A 79 0.53 -23.77 -0.80
N ARG A 80 -0.57 -24.37 -1.23
CA ARG A 80 -0.91 -25.77 -0.90
C ARG A 80 0.13 -26.74 -1.48
N LEU A 81 0.55 -26.54 -2.74
CA LEU A 81 1.57 -27.38 -3.37
C LEU A 81 2.92 -27.23 -2.67
N TYR A 82 3.33 -26.00 -2.35
CA TYR A 82 4.55 -25.74 -1.61
C TYR A 82 4.53 -26.39 -0.23
N ALA A 83 3.47 -26.21 0.55
CA ALA A 83 3.34 -26.83 1.86
C ALA A 83 3.40 -28.35 1.79
N SER A 84 2.67 -28.96 0.83
CA SER A 84 2.66 -30.40 0.61
C SER A 84 4.06 -30.91 0.25
N LEU A 85 4.75 -30.29 -0.69
CA LEU A 85 6.10 -30.66 -1.09
C LEU A 85 7.07 -30.58 0.08
N ARG A 86 7.07 -29.44 0.76
CA ARG A 86 7.94 -29.18 1.93
C ARG A 86 7.73 -30.19 3.05
N ASP A 87 6.49 -30.46 3.41
CA ASP A 87 6.17 -31.28 4.58
C ASP A 87 6.37 -32.77 4.26
N THR A 88 6.14 -33.19 3.02
CA THR A 88 6.45 -34.55 2.56
C THR A 88 7.96 -34.79 2.54
N ILE A 89 8.77 -33.85 2.03
CA ILE A 89 10.24 -33.97 2.08
C ILE A 89 10.73 -34.07 3.55
N LYS A 90 10.16 -33.24 4.46
CA LYS A 90 10.50 -33.32 5.89
C LYS A 90 10.13 -34.66 6.51
N ALA A 91 9.00 -35.24 6.12
CA ALA A 91 8.56 -36.55 6.59
C ALA A 91 9.47 -37.66 6.07
N TYR A 92 9.77 -37.64 4.78
CA TYR A 92 10.66 -38.63 4.15
C TYR A 92 12.10 -38.60 4.70
N ALA A 93 12.63 -37.43 5.04
CA ALA A 93 13.93 -37.32 5.67
C ALA A 93 14.03 -37.95 7.08
N LYS A 94 12.88 -38.19 7.73
CA LYS A 94 12.77 -38.90 9.01
C LYS A 94 12.21 -40.30 8.86
N PHE A 95 12.07 -40.81 7.64
CA PHE A 95 11.45 -42.10 7.39
C PHE A 95 12.35 -43.25 7.90
N PRO A 96 11.78 -44.31 8.48
CA PRO A 96 12.58 -45.39 9.05
C PRO A 96 13.31 -46.25 8.01
N ILE A 97 12.93 -46.13 6.73
CA ILE A 97 13.63 -46.81 5.65
C ILE A 97 14.79 -45.93 5.18
N ALA A 98 16.02 -46.40 5.40
CA ALA A 98 17.24 -45.62 5.15
C ALA A 98 17.37 -45.10 3.73
N GLU A 99 16.99 -45.88 2.72
CA GLU A 99 17.02 -45.46 1.31
C GLU A 99 16.12 -44.25 1.04
N THR A 100 14.89 -44.25 1.59
CA THR A 100 13.96 -43.10 1.51
C THR A 100 14.51 -41.85 2.15
N ALA A 101 15.06 -42.00 3.37
CA ALA A 101 15.67 -40.88 4.08
C ALA A 101 16.88 -40.30 3.34
N GLN A 102 17.74 -41.17 2.79
CA GLN A 102 18.93 -40.78 2.02
C GLN A 102 18.56 -39.98 0.76
N HIS A 103 17.49 -40.33 0.07
CA HIS A 103 17.00 -39.56 -1.08
C HIS A 103 16.37 -38.22 -0.66
N ALA A 104 15.76 -38.13 0.50
CA ALA A 104 15.10 -36.92 0.99
C ALA A 104 16.06 -35.88 1.62
N GLU A 105 17.21 -36.32 2.16
CA GLU A 105 18.16 -35.43 2.86
C GLU A 105 18.66 -34.25 1.99
N PRO A 106 19.13 -34.43 0.74
CA PRO A 106 19.57 -33.31 -0.08
C PRO A 106 18.44 -32.35 -0.40
N LEU A 107 17.21 -32.84 -0.64
CA LEU A 107 16.04 -32.02 -0.87
C LEU A 107 15.67 -31.20 0.37
N LEU A 108 15.76 -31.82 1.56
CA LEU A 108 15.52 -31.10 2.82
C LEU A 108 16.54 -29.98 3.05
N LYS A 109 17.78 -30.18 2.63
CA LYS A 109 18.84 -29.16 2.70
C LYS A 109 18.47 -27.94 1.84
N VAL A 110 18.00 -28.17 0.60
CA VAL A 110 17.51 -27.10 -0.26
C VAL A 110 16.33 -26.36 0.39
N ILE A 111 15.28 -27.07 0.82
CA ILE A 111 14.10 -26.45 1.44
C ILE A 111 14.46 -25.56 2.65
N ARG A 112 15.45 -25.98 3.45
CA ARG A 112 15.88 -25.22 4.64
C ARG A 112 16.61 -23.92 4.31
N ASN A 113 17.23 -23.82 3.15
CA ASN A 113 17.90 -22.61 2.70
C ASN A 113 16.92 -21.50 2.32
N TYR A 114 15.70 -21.87 1.92
CA TYR A 114 14.67 -20.95 1.51
C TYR A 114 13.61 -20.78 2.60
N LYS A 115 13.58 -19.60 3.23
CA LYS A 115 12.59 -19.25 4.25
C LYS A 115 11.36 -18.64 3.59
N ILE A 116 10.64 -19.43 2.80
CA ILE A 116 9.44 -19.00 2.11
C ILE A 116 8.30 -18.87 3.09
N SER A 117 7.66 -17.69 3.12
CA SER A 117 6.47 -17.39 3.90
C SER A 117 5.33 -17.06 2.95
N THR A 118 4.21 -17.75 3.08
CA THR A 118 2.96 -17.52 2.32
C THR A 118 2.24 -16.23 2.71
N ARG A 119 2.84 -15.38 3.54
CA ARG A 119 2.38 -14.03 3.93
C ARG A 119 3.21 -12.92 3.30
N GLU A 120 4.16 -13.28 2.45
CA GLU A 120 5.00 -12.32 1.77
C GLU A 120 4.27 -11.69 0.57
N ASN A 121 4.87 -10.64 0.02
CA ASN A 121 4.41 -10.06 -1.24
C ASN A 121 4.56 -11.09 -2.37
N TYR A 122 3.56 -11.23 -3.23
CA TYR A 122 3.52 -12.17 -4.36
C TYR A 122 4.81 -12.22 -5.19
N MET A 123 5.40 -11.05 -5.52
CA MET A 123 6.64 -10.99 -6.31
C MET A 123 7.82 -11.61 -5.57
N LYS A 124 7.97 -11.29 -4.29
CA LYS A 124 9.06 -11.81 -3.45
C LYS A 124 8.92 -13.30 -3.26
N GLU A 125 7.72 -13.75 -2.96
CA GLU A 125 7.42 -15.17 -2.77
C GLU A 125 7.63 -15.96 -4.06
N SER A 126 7.09 -15.49 -5.19
CA SER A 126 7.30 -16.13 -6.50
C SER A 126 8.78 -16.25 -6.87
N GLY A 127 9.59 -15.23 -6.56
CA GLY A 127 11.03 -15.29 -6.77
C GLY A 127 11.71 -16.35 -5.89
N LEU A 128 11.36 -16.43 -4.62
CA LEU A 128 11.92 -17.43 -3.70
C LEU A 128 11.51 -18.87 -4.08
N VAL A 129 10.26 -19.07 -4.49
CA VAL A 129 9.76 -20.36 -4.98
C VAL A 129 10.50 -20.77 -6.24
N ASP A 130 10.75 -19.85 -7.16
CA ASP A 130 11.47 -20.09 -8.41
C ASP A 130 12.91 -20.58 -8.15
N TYR A 131 13.67 -19.84 -7.34
CA TYR A 131 15.04 -20.21 -6.96
C TYR A 131 15.08 -21.56 -6.22
N MET A 132 14.16 -21.79 -5.29
CA MET A 132 14.05 -23.07 -4.58
C MET A 132 13.81 -24.23 -5.54
N LEU A 133 12.91 -24.03 -6.52
CA LEU A 133 12.61 -25.07 -7.53
C LEU A 133 13.80 -25.33 -8.45
N GLN A 134 14.53 -24.30 -8.87
CA GLN A 134 15.75 -24.47 -9.64
C GLN A 134 16.77 -25.35 -8.90
N ASP A 135 16.96 -25.11 -7.61
CA ASP A 135 17.87 -25.93 -6.80
C ASP A 135 17.34 -27.35 -6.55
N LEU A 136 16.02 -27.51 -6.33
CA LEU A 136 15.39 -28.83 -6.16
C LEU A 136 15.49 -29.69 -7.44
N LEU A 137 15.31 -29.09 -8.61
CA LEU A 137 15.36 -29.80 -9.89
C LEU A 137 16.77 -30.31 -10.24
N GLN A 138 17.83 -29.79 -9.61
CA GLN A 138 19.16 -30.40 -9.69
C GLN A 138 19.18 -31.80 -9.08
N TYR A 139 18.21 -32.14 -8.22
CA TYR A 139 18.03 -33.44 -7.59
C TYR A 139 16.81 -34.20 -8.23
N GLU A 140 16.59 -34.07 -9.51
CA GLU A 140 15.45 -34.67 -10.22
C GLU A 140 15.35 -36.20 -10.00
N ARG A 141 16.49 -36.90 -9.96
CA ARG A 141 16.53 -38.32 -9.69
C ARG A 141 15.96 -38.70 -8.33
N GLN A 142 16.28 -37.89 -7.28
CA GLN A 142 15.78 -38.08 -5.93
C GLN A 142 14.30 -37.75 -5.84
N LEU A 143 13.86 -36.63 -6.47
CA LEU A 143 12.46 -36.24 -6.56
C LEU A 143 11.63 -37.37 -7.23
N ASN A 144 12.14 -37.93 -8.31
CA ASN A 144 11.47 -39.03 -9.02
C ASN A 144 11.39 -40.32 -8.17
N ARG A 145 12.47 -40.71 -7.49
CA ARG A 145 12.49 -41.85 -6.57
C ARG A 145 11.50 -41.77 -5.44
N LEU A 146 11.24 -40.54 -4.97
CA LEU A 146 10.29 -40.24 -3.90
C LEU A 146 8.86 -39.93 -4.42
N GLY A 147 8.63 -39.98 -5.75
CA GLY A 147 7.32 -39.61 -6.35
C GLY A 147 6.96 -38.13 -6.26
N LEU A 148 7.94 -37.25 -5.99
CA LEU A 148 7.72 -35.83 -5.75
C LEU A 148 7.97 -34.94 -6.97
N LEU A 149 8.51 -35.48 -8.06
CA LEU A 149 8.81 -34.72 -9.28
C LEU A 149 7.54 -34.10 -9.87
N ILE A 150 6.44 -34.81 -9.84
CA ILE A 150 5.15 -34.30 -10.34
C ILE A 150 4.67 -33.09 -9.53
N VAL A 151 4.82 -33.14 -8.21
CA VAL A 151 4.42 -32.03 -7.32
C VAL A 151 5.31 -30.82 -7.52
N ALA A 152 6.62 -31.02 -7.69
CA ALA A 152 7.57 -29.96 -8.00
C ALA A 152 7.25 -29.27 -9.33
N ASN A 153 6.90 -30.04 -10.37
CA ASN A 153 6.49 -29.48 -11.66
C ASN A 153 5.15 -28.76 -11.60
N GLN A 154 4.18 -29.26 -10.84
CA GLN A 154 2.91 -28.57 -10.62
C GLN A 154 3.11 -27.26 -9.85
N LEU A 155 3.96 -27.25 -8.83
CA LEU A 155 4.33 -26.03 -8.10
C LEU A 155 4.98 -25.00 -9.03
N LYS A 156 5.86 -25.44 -9.92
CA LYS A 156 6.47 -24.57 -10.92
C LYS A 156 5.40 -23.96 -11.85
N ALA A 157 4.50 -24.77 -12.39
CA ALA A 157 3.44 -24.29 -13.26
C ALA A 157 2.52 -23.28 -12.56
N LYS A 158 2.17 -23.51 -11.28
CA LYS A 158 1.36 -22.56 -10.50
C LYS A 158 2.13 -21.28 -10.16
N ASN A 159 3.41 -21.37 -9.90
CA ASN A 159 4.23 -20.17 -9.67
C ASN A 159 4.34 -19.32 -10.96
N ASP A 160 4.47 -19.96 -12.11
CA ASP A 160 4.48 -19.28 -13.42
C ASP A 160 3.11 -18.64 -13.72
N GLU A 161 2.00 -19.30 -13.37
CA GLU A 161 0.63 -18.75 -13.47
C GLU A 161 0.44 -17.51 -12.59
N VAL A 162 0.86 -17.56 -11.32
CA VAL A 162 0.82 -16.41 -10.41
C VAL A 162 1.61 -15.24 -10.98
N ARG A 163 2.82 -15.48 -11.51
CA ARG A 163 3.66 -14.44 -12.13
C ARG A 163 3.00 -13.83 -13.35
N GLN A 164 2.35 -14.64 -14.18
CA GLN A 164 1.65 -14.17 -15.39
C GLN A 164 0.42 -13.32 -15.01
N LEU A 165 -0.38 -13.77 -14.03
CA LEU A 165 -1.52 -13.01 -13.52
C LEU A 165 -1.10 -11.69 -12.90
N LEU A 166 0.05 -11.65 -12.21
CA LEU A 166 0.64 -10.41 -11.70
C LEU A 166 1.09 -9.46 -12.82
N ALA A 167 1.72 -10.00 -13.87
CA ALA A 167 2.13 -9.21 -15.03
C ALA A 167 0.92 -8.63 -15.76
N ASN A 168 -0.07 -9.46 -16.09
CA ASN A 168 -1.31 -9.04 -16.75
C ASN A 168 -2.05 -7.96 -15.92
N ARG A 169 -2.13 -8.16 -14.60
CA ARG A 169 -2.71 -7.17 -13.68
C ARG A 169 -1.99 -5.82 -13.74
N ASN A 170 -0.67 -5.82 -13.86
CA ASN A 170 0.10 -4.60 -13.98
C ASN A 170 -0.16 -3.89 -15.31
N ASP A 171 -0.35 -4.62 -16.39
CA ASP A 171 -0.63 -4.09 -17.73
C ASP A 171 -2.06 -3.55 -17.86
N GLU A 172 -3.08 -4.29 -17.43
CA GLU A 172 -4.49 -3.86 -17.42
C GLU A 172 -4.75 -2.68 -16.46
N ARG A 173 -4.03 -2.67 -15.33
CA ARG A 173 -4.13 -1.63 -14.31
C ARG A 173 -3.50 -0.32 -14.74
N SER A 174 -2.51 -0.36 -15.63
CA SER A 174 -1.66 0.80 -15.89
C SER A 174 -2.31 1.87 -16.74
N GLU A 175 -3.27 1.57 -17.62
CA GLU A 175 -3.78 2.57 -18.55
C GLU A 175 -5.22 3.03 -18.27
N GLN A 176 -6.18 2.11 -18.14
CA GLN A 176 -7.58 2.50 -18.04
C GLN A 176 -8.01 2.89 -16.62
N VAL A 177 -7.81 2.02 -15.64
CA VAL A 177 -8.28 2.23 -14.24
C VAL A 177 -7.52 3.36 -13.55
N LEU A 178 -6.20 3.44 -13.78
CA LEU A 178 -5.39 4.57 -13.30
C LEU A 178 -5.78 5.88 -13.99
N GLY A 179 -6.08 5.84 -15.29
CA GLY A 179 -6.56 7.00 -16.05
C GLY A 179 -7.91 7.50 -15.53
N GLU A 180 -8.86 6.59 -15.28
CA GLU A 180 -10.18 6.92 -14.72
C GLU A 180 -10.04 7.53 -13.30
N LEU A 181 -9.24 6.93 -12.43
CA LEU A 181 -9.02 7.48 -11.09
C LEU A 181 -8.32 8.84 -11.15
N LYS A 182 -7.32 8.99 -12.01
CA LYS A 182 -6.63 10.27 -12.19
C LYS A 182 -7.56 11.36 -12.68
N ALA A 183 -8.45 11.05 -13.63
CA ALA A 183 -9.44 12.00 -14.13
C ALA A 183 -10.47 12.38 -13.04
N ALA A 184 -10.97 11.39 -12.29
CA ALA A 184 -11.91 11.64 -11.19
C ALA A 184 -11.26 12.51 -10.09
N ARG A 185 -10.00 12.25 -9.72
CA ARG A 185 -9.25 13.07 -8.77
C ARG A 185 -9.09 14.52 -9.23
N ALA A 186 -8.80 14.75 -10.50
CA ALA A 186 -8.68 16.11 -11.02
C ALA A 186 -9.98 16.92 -10.85
N VAL A 187 -11.14 16.28 -11.10
CA VAL A 187 -12.45 16.91 -10.90
C VAL A 187 -12.71 17.17 -9.40
N SER A 188 -12.35 16.23 -8.52
CA SER A 188 -12.48 16.42 -7.08
C SER A 188 -11.57 17.52 -6.55
N ASP A 189 -10.35 17.65 -7.10
CA ASP A 189 -9.41 18.73 -6.74
C ASP A 189 -9.99 20.12 -7.10
N GLU A 190 -10.57 20.26 -8.28
CA GLU A 190 -11.21 21.51 -8.70
C GLU A 190 -12.42 21.87 -7.83
N ALA A 191 -13.27 20.89 -7.54
CA ALA A 191 -14.43 21.08 -6.70
C ALA A 191 -14.06 21.40 -5.25
N TYR A 192 -13.02 20.73 -4.70
CA TYR A 192 -12.45 21.06 -3.41
C TYR A 192 -11.90 22.49 -3.36
N ALA A 193 -11.16 22.90 -4.39
CA ALA A 193 -10.63 24.27 -4.48
C ALA A 193 -11.76 25.32 -4.47
N ALA A 194 -12.88 25.05 -5.14
CA ALA A 194 -14.05 25.92 -5.11
C ALA A 194 -14.66 26.01 -3.69
N VAL A 195 -14.79 24.88 -2.97
CA VAL A 195 -15.27 24.90 -1.56
C VAL A 195 -14.35 25.74 -0.69
N VAL A 196 -13.03 25.54 -0.79
CA VAL A 196 -12.04 26.34 -0.02
C VAL A 196 -12.16 27.82 -0.35
N PHE A 197 -12.25 28.15 -1.64
CA PHE A 197 -12.36 29.54 -2.09
C PHE A 197 -13.60 30.24 -1.51
N TYR A 198 -14.79 29.66 -1.67
CA TYR A 198 -16.01 30.26 -1.18
C TYR A 198 -16.11 30.27 0.36
N THR A 199 -15.54 29.28 1.04
CA THR A 199 -15.45 29.27 2.49
C THR A 199 -14.58 30.42 2.99
N ASN A 200 -13.40 30.62 2.41
CA ASN A 200 -12.50 31.73 2.76
C ASN A 200 -13.11 33.09 2.41
N ALA A 201 -13.73 33.22 1.23
CA ALA A 201 -14.38 34.47 0.81
C ALA A 201 -15.53 34.85 1.75
N TYR A 202 -16.38 33.89 2.10
CA TYR A 202 -17.48 34.13 3.03
C TYR A 202 -16.97 34.54 4.42
N PHE A 203 -15.96 33.85 4.95
CA PHE A 203 -15.40 34.16 6.25
C PHE A 203 -14.70 35.53 6.28
N ALA A 204 -14.01 35.91 5.19
CA ALA A 204 -13.36 37.21 5.09
C ALA A 204 -14.38 38.37 5.13
N LEU A 205 -15.57 38.15 4.54
CA LEU A 205 -16.65 39.17 4.55
C LEU A 205 -17.51 39.15 5.83
N ASN A 206 -17.52 38.03 6.55
CA ASN A 206 -18.34 37.77 7.74
C ASN A 206 -17.51 37.18 8.90
N PRO A 207 -16.49 37.89 9.41
CA PRO A 207 -15.55 37.32 10.38
C PRO A 207 -16.20 36.99 11.74
N ASP A 208 -17.32 37.63 12.06
CA ASP A 208 -18.06 37.40 13.29
C ASP A 208 -19.00 36.19 13.25
N ARG A 209 -19.14 35.53 12.09
CA ARG A 209 -19.95 34.34 11.94
C ARG A 209 -19.19 33.11 12.47
N ARG A 210 -19.56 32.65 13.65
CA ARG A 210 -18.90 31.56 14.37
C ARG A 210 -18.83 30.27 13.56
N GLU A 211 -19.90 29.95 12.84
CA GLU A 211 -19.97 28.73 12.01
C GLU A 211 -18.91 28.73 10.91
N ALA A 212 -18.71 29.85 10.24
CA ALA A 212 -17.66 30.02 9.22
C ALA A 212 -16.26 29.97 9.84
N ALA A 213 -16.06 30.64 10.98
CA ALA A 213 -14.80 30.64 11.69
C ALA A 213 -14.39 29.21 12.15
N ASP A 214 -15.35 28.47 12.71
CA ASP A 214 -15.13 27.09 13.15
C ASP A 214 -14.85 26.15 11.95
N LEU A 215 -15.51 26.34 10.82
CA LEU A 215 -15.25 25.56 9.61
C LEU A 215 -13.84 25.82 9.07
N VAL A 216 -13.46 27.10 8.91
CA VAL A 216 -12.11 27.49 8.44
C VAL A 216 -11.05 26.93 9.35
N LYS A 217 -11.21 27.05 10.67
CA LYS A 217 -10.26 26.52 11.65
C LYS A 217 -10.08 25.00 11.49
N ARG A 218 -11.18 24.25 11.48
CA ARG A 218 -11.12 22.76 11.39
C ARG A 218 -10.54 22.31 10.07
N MET A 219 -10.92 22.90 8.95
CA MET A 219 -10.36 22.55 7.66
C MET A 219 -8.87 22.90 7.55
N SER A 220 -8.43 24.01 8.19
CA SER A 220 -7.01 24.34 8.26
C SER A 220 -6.21 23.34 9.10
N GLU A 221 -6.74 22.91 10.24
CA GLU A 221 -6.13 21.90 11.10
C GLU A 221 -6.02 20.54 10.37
N ASP A 222 -7.08 20.12 9.66
CA ASP A 222 -7.11 18.89 8.88
C ASP A 222 -6.10 18.96 7.70
N LEU A 223 -5.98 20.12 7.04
CA LEU A 223 -5.01 20.32 5.97
C LEU A 223 -3.57 20.30 6.48
N ASP A 224 -3.30 20.89 7.63
CA ASP A 224 -1.98 20.83 8.27
C ASP A 224 -1.59 19.42 8.69
N TYR A 225 -2.54 18.66 9.21
CA TYR A 225 -2.34 17.23 9.52
C TYR A 225 -2.02 16.42 8.24
N PHE A 226 -2.83 16.59 7.21
CA PHE A 226 -2.63 15.93 5.93
C PHE A 226 -1.25 16.27 5.32
N ARG A 227 -0.87 17.55 5.32
CA ARG A 227 0.44 17.98 4.80
C ARG A 227 1.60 17.31 5.53
N LYS A 228 1.53 17.25 6.86
CA LYS A 228 2.59 16.63 7.68
C LYS A 228 2.71 15.13 7.49
N HIS A 229 1.60 14.43 7.29
CA HIS A 229 1.58 12.96 7.31
C HIS A 229 1.49 12.32 5.93
N ALA A 230 0.91 12.99 4.95
CA ALA A 230 0.67 12.45 3.62
C ALA A 230 1.53 13.08 2.51
N MET A 231 2.01 14.32 2.70
CA MET A 231 2.81 15.03 1.70
C MET A 231 4.27 15.21 2.10
N SER A 232 4.65 14.97 3.37
CA SER A 232 6.05 15.03 3.80
C SER A 232 6.82 13.84 3.24
N ASN A 233 7.95 14.11 2.59
CA ASN A 233 8.85 13.09 2.05
C ASN A 233 9.43 12.25 3.20
N PRO A 234 9.15 10.93 3.32
CA PRO A 234 9.63 10.10 4.42
C PRO A 234 11.16 10.01 4.49
N ASN A 235 11.89 10.40 3.42
CA ASN A 235 13.35 10.41 3.38
C ASN A 235 13.98 11.73 3.90
N ALA A 236 13.23 12.81 4.08
CA ALA A 236 13.78 14.07 4.58
C ALA A 236 14.14 14.02 6.10
N ASN A 237 13.59 13.06 6.84
CA ASN A 237 13.84 12.90 8.27
C ASN A 237 14.92 11.86 8.62
N LYS A 238 15.42 11.09 7.66
CA LYS A 238 16.51 10.12 7.92
C LYS A 238 17.90 10.77 7.97
N GLY A 239 18.04 12.01 7.49
CA GLY A 239 19.30 12.76 7.49
C GLY A 239 19.56 13.63 8.74
N LYS A 240 18.61 13.74 9.69
CA LYS A 240 18.75 14.63 10.87
C LYS A 240 18.94 13.92 12.21
N LYS A 241 19.16 12.60 12.21
CA LYS A 241 19.35 11.82 13.46
C LYS A 241 20.76 11.26 13.64
N GLN A 242 21.78 11.85 13.02
CA GLN A 242 23.16 11.36 13.16
C GLN A 242 24.20 12.45 13.49
N ASP A 243 23.78 13.61 14.06
CA ASP A 243 24.74 14.55 14.63
C ASP A 243 24.20 14.99 16.01
N GLY A 244 24.68 14.33 17.06
CA GLY A 244 24.46 14.76 18.45
C GLY A 244 24.31 13.61 19.41
N ASP A 245 25.40 12.93 19.74
CA ASP A 245 25.77 12.42 21.06
C ASP A 245 27.12 11.71 20.95
N GLU A 246 28.21 12.50 20.96
CA GLU A 246 29.49 12.00 21.49
C GLU A 246 29.46 12.26 23.01
N PRO A 247 29.63 11.25 23.85
CA PRO A 247 29.86 11.50 25.28
C PRO A 247 31.28 12.03 25.46
N ALA A 248 31.40 13.16 26.13
CA ALA A 248 32.64 13.74 26.58
C ALA A 248 33.44 12.67 27.37
N GLN A 249 34.68 12.41 26.91
CA GLN A 249 35.67 11.70 27.68
C GLN A 249 36.12 12.57 28.82
N ASP A 250 35.87 12.11 30.03
CA ASP A 250 36.38 12.68 31.28
C ASP A 250 37.83 12.22 31.47
N ASP A 251 38.77 13.13 31.16
CA ASP A 251 40.19 13.00 31.45
C ASP A 251 40.40 13.37 32.93
N THR A 252 40.28 12.43 33.84
CA THR A 252 40.83 12.53 35.16
C THR A 252 41.89 11.43 35.38
N ASN A 253 43.12 11.78 35.08
CA ASN A 253 44.31 11.10 35.57
C ASN A 253 44.66 11.64 36.96
N PRO A 254 44.80 10.82 37.99
CA PRO A 254 45.61 11.17 39.16
C PRO A 254 46.95 10.50 39.13
N ALA A 255 47.98 11.32 39.17
CA ALA A 255 49.32 10.91 39.52
C ALA A 255 49.43 10.35 40.96
N GLU A 256 50.04 9.19 41.08
CA GLU A 256 51.11 8.79 41.97
C GLU A 256 51.48 7.31 41.78
#